data_527514391b52ed29be53a7ff494c6ec5
#
_entry.id   527514391b52ed29be53a7ff494c6ec5
#
_cell.length_a   1.000
_cell.length_b   1.000
_cell.length_c   1.000
_cell.angle_alpha   90.00
_cell.angle_beta   90.00
_cell.angle_gamma   90.00
#
_symmetry.space_group_name_H-M   'P 1'
#
loop_
_entity.id
_entity.type
_entity.pdbx_description
1 polymer ?
#
loop_
_entity_poly.entity_id
_entity_poly.type
_entity_poly.pdbx_seq_one_letter_code
_entity_poly.pdbx_strand_id
1 'polypeptide(L)'
;MSALPASPRIAAGEKIYRKIITLCARYNSGEDPGIVMRGWDADLKTLITQKLSRLGICVLVCAPKRKPLQEQGGPNAVILTTKIVIESNPLLKKSDATAVLGWDADDLADLLAIGLDGHREPGWLTCMKLKVTGTESSRVQMANKAVTLTLEQTTILKHGN
;
A
#
# COMPACT_ATOMS: atom_id res chain seq x y z
N MET A 1 8.36 30.05 10.33
CA MET A 1 7.54 29.00 10.95
C MET A 1 8.19 27.65 10.71
N SER A 2 8.53 26.94 11.77
CA SER A 2 9.00 25.57 11.65
C SER A 2 7.80 24.67 11.30
N ALA A 3 7.95 23.88 10.24
CA ALA A 3 6.96 22.86 9.94
C ALA A 3 6.88 21.85 11.10
N LEU A 4 5.70 21.38 11.42
CA LEU A 4 5.55 20.29 12.37
C LEU A 4 6.29 19.05 11.83
N PRO A 5 7.00 18.31 12.68
CA PRO A 5 7.64 17.08 12.23
C PRO A 5 6.59 16.11 11.67
N ALA A 6 6.95 15.42 10.58
CA ALA A 6 6.08 14.41 10.00
C ALA A 6 5.78 13.32 11.04
N SER A 7 4.54 12.86 11.09
CA SER A 7 4.17 11.71 11.92
C SER A 7 5.07 10.51 11.57
N PRO A 8 5.74 9.86 12.54
CA PRO A 8 6.54 8.67 12.26
C PRO A 8 5.72 7.56 11.61
N ARG A 9 4.47 7.45 11.96
CA ARG A 9 3.54 6.48 11.38
C ARG A 9 3.29 6.78 9.90
N ILE A 10 3.04 8.04 9.56
CA ILE A 10 2.83 8.45 8.15
C ILE A 10 4.14 8.34 7.37
N ALA A 11 5.28 8.66 7.98
CA ALA A 11 6.58 8.47 7.33
C ALA A 11 6.83 7.00 6.95
N ALA A 12 6.44 6.07 7.82
CA ALA A 12 6.51 4.63 7.51
C ALA A 12 5.57 4.27 6.36
N GLY A 13 4.35 4.80 6.35
CA GLY A 13 3.40 4.60 5.26
C GLY A 13 3.91 5.15 3.93
N GLU A 14 4.59 6.29 3.96
CA GLU A 14 5.19 6.90 2.77
C GLU A 14 6.28 6.01 2.15
N LYS A 15 7.07 5.34 2.96
CA LYS A 15 8.07 4.38 2.46
C LYS A 15 7.42 3.19 1.78
N ILE A 16 6.35 2.67 2.34
CA ILE A 16 5.57 1.58 1.74
C ILE A 16 4.95 2.05 0.41
N TYR A 17 4.36 3.23 0.41
CA TYR A 17 3.78 3.86 -0.78
C TYR A 17 4.81 3.94 -1.92
N ARG A 18 6.00 4.45 -1.64
CA ARG A 18 7.08 4.57 -2.64
C ARG A 18 7.55 3.21 -3.14
N LYS A 19 7.65 2.23 -2.25
CA LYS A 19 8.03 0.86 -2.64
C LYS A 19 6.99 0.26 -3.58
N ILE A 20 5.71 0.46 -3.32
CA ILE A 20 4.63 -0.03 -4.19
C ILE A 20 4.68 0.64 -5.56
N ILE A 21 4.93 1.96 -5.62
CA ILE A 21 5.13 2.65 -6.91
C ILE A 21 6.29 2.02 -7.67
N THR A 22 7.40 1.76 -7.01
CA THR A 22 8.57 1.14 -7.63
C THR A 22 8.24 -0.24 -8.18
N LEU A 23 7.50 -1.05 -7.42
CA LEU A 23 7.08 -2.38 -7.85
C LEU A 23 6.13 -2.31 -9.05
N CYS A 24 5.13 -1.44 -9.00
CA CYS A 24 4.20 -1.26 -10.11
C CYS A 24 4.90 -0.79 -11.37
N ALA A 25 5.86 0.13 -11.26
CA ALA A 25 6.67 0.57 -12.39
C ALA A 25 7.49 -0.58 -12.97
N ARG A 26 8.10 -1.40 -12.12
CA ARG A 26 8.88 -2.58 -12.55
C ARG A 26 8.01 -3.54 -13.34
N TYR A 27 6.78 -3.79 -12.89
CA TYR A 27 5.85 -4.68 -13.57
C TYR A 27 5.25 -4.05 -14.84
N ASN A 28 5.39 -2.75 -15.01
CA ASN A 28 4.90 -1.98 -16.15
C ASN A 28 6.06 -1.47 -17.05
N SER A 29 7.05 -2.31 -17.27
CA SER A 29 8.19 -2.00 -18.15
C SER A 29 8.98 -0.74 -17.76
N GLY A 30 9.01 -0.43 -16.47
CA GLY A 30 9.79 0.69 -15.93
C GLY A 30 9.02 2.00 -15.80
N GLU A 31 7.76 2.04 -16.23
CA GLU A 31 6.95 3.26 -16.15
C GLU A 31 5.91 3.16 -15.04
N ASP A 32 5.83 4.20 -14.21
CA ASP A 32 4.78 4.30 -13.18
C ASP A 32 3.41 4.38 -13.85
N PRO A 33 2.51 3.40 -13.64
CA PRO A 33 1.18 3.43 -14.23
C PRO A 33 0.23 4.44 -13.59
N GLY A 34 0.64 5.10 -12.49
CA GLY A 34 -0.19 6.12 -11.84
C GLY A 34 -1.41 5.58 -11.10
N ILE A 35 -1.36 4.35 -10.63
CA ILE A 35 -2.50 3.69 -9.99
C ILE A 35 -2.44 3.71 -8.45
N VAL A 36 -1.35 4.14 -7.85
CA VAL A 36 -1.12 4.07 -6.41
C VAL A 36 -1.50 5.38 -5.74
N MET A 37 -2.22 5.30 -4.63
CA MET A 37 -2.72 6.46 -3.88
C MET A 37 -2.36 6.35 -2.41
N ARG A 38 -2.18 7.51 -1.77
CA ARG A 38 -1.99 7.63 -0.32
C ARG A 38 -3.32 7.75 0.40
N GLY A 39 -3.55 6.91 1.38
CA GLY A 39 -4.78 6.94 2.19
C GLY A 39 -4.92 8.14 3.11
N TRP A 40 -3.87 8.95 3.25
CA TRP A 40 -3.85 10.18 4.05
C TRP A 40 -3.97 11.46 3.21
N ASP A 41 -4.17 11.33 1.89
CA ASP A 41 -4.45 12.47 1.02
C ASP A 41 -5.93 12.84 1.09
N ALA A 42 -6.23 14.10 0.73
CA ALA A 42 -7.60 14.56 0.61
C ALA A 42 -8.28 14.02 -0.67
N ASP A 43 -9.61 14.02 -0.68
CA ASP A 43 -10.43 13.68 -1.86
C ASP A 43 -10.22 12.26 -2.41
N LEU A 44 -9.91 11.30 -1.55
CA LEU A 44 -9.66 9.92 -1.95
C LEU A 44 -10.81 9.30 -2.74
N LYS A 45 -12.05 9.54 -2.35
CA LYS A 45 -13.21 8.95 -3.02
C LYS A 45 -13.27 9.34 -4.49
N THR A 46 -13.02 10.60 -4.79
CA THR A 46 -12.98 11.11 -6.16
C THR A 46 -11.82 10.50 -6.94
N LEU A 47 -10.63 10.43 -6.33
CA LEU A 47 -9.45 9.84 -6.96
C LEU A 47 -9.65 8.36 -7.27
N ILE A 48 -10.23 7.60 -6.34
CA ILE A 48 -10.51 6.17 -6.54
C ILE A 48 -11.45 5.99 -7.73
N THR A 49 -12.55 6.75 -7.75
CA THR A 49 -13.54 6.69 -8.84
C THR A 49 -12.91 7.00 -10.18
N GLN A 50 -12.09 8.05 -10.25
CA GLN A 50 -11.40 8.44 -11.47
C GLN A 50 -10.44 7.35 -11.96
N LYS A 51 -9.63 6.79 -11.06
CA LYS A 51 -8.66 5.75 -11.44
C LYS A 51 -9.35 4.47 -11.89
N LEU A 52 -10.41 4.05 -11.22
CA LEU A 52 -11.17 2.86 -11.61
C LEU A 52 -11.86 3.03 -12.95
N SER A 53 -12.42 4.21 -13.23
CA SER A 53 -13.10 4.47 -14.50
C SER A 53 -12.15 4.65 -15.68
N ARG A 54 -10.95 5.18 -15.45
CA ARG A 54 -9.99 5.46 -16.52
C ARG A 54 -8.95 4.36 -16.70
N LEU A 55 -8.44 3.82 -15.62
CA LEU A 55 -7.32 2.88 -15.62
C LEU A 55 -7.74 1.45 -15.33
N GLY A 56 -8.92 1.26 -14.77
CA GLY A 56 -9.47 -0.07 -14.46
C GLY A 56 -8.93 -0.70 -13.18
N ILE A 57 -7.94 -0.11 -12.55
CA ILE A 57 -7.33 -0.63 -11.32
C ILE A 57 -6.76 0.52 -10.49
N CYS A 58 -6.82 0.37 -9.17
CA CYS A 58 -6.14 1.29 -8.27
C CYS A 58 -5.61 0.57 -7.04
N VAL A 59 -4.62 1.16 -6.42
CA VAL A 59 -4.00 0.67 -5.18
C VAL A 59 -4.04 1.77 -4.15
N LEU A 60 -4.69 1.52 -3.02
CA LEU A 60 -4.77 2.45 -1.91
C LEU A 60 -3.90 1.96 -0.76
N VAL A 61 -2.89 2.74 -0.40
CA VAL A 61 -2.08 2.49 0.80
C VAL A 61 -2.73 3.20 1.96
N CYS A 62 -3.38 2.47 2.85
CA CYS A 62 -4.02 3.06 4.03
C CYS A 62 -2.96 3.55 5.02
N ALA A 63 -3.30 4.59 5.79
CA ALA A 63 -2.41 5.06 6.84
C ALA A 63 -2.12 3.93 7.83
N PRO A 64 -0.84 3.68 8.19
CA PRO A 64 -0.50 2.64 9.13
C PRO A 64 -1.17 2.86 10.49
N LYS A 65 -1.63 1.77 11.10
CA LYS A 65 -2.20 1.79 12.43
C LYS A 65 -1.20 1.23 13.43
N ARG A 66 -1.14 1.86 14.58
CA ARG A 66 -0.26 1.47 15.66
C ARG A 66 -0.93 0.39 16.51
N LYS A 67 -0.18 -0.67 16.78
CA LYS A 67 -0.54 -1.71 17.72
C LYS A 67 0.58 -1.81 18.76
N PRO A 68 0.28 -1.68 20.08
CA PRO A 68 1.32 -1.81 21.11
C PRO A 68 1.93 -3.21 21.10
N LEU A 69 3.25 -3.30 21.25
CA LEU A 69 3.91 -4.54 21.58
C LEU A 69 3.66 -4.80 23.08
N GLN A 70 2.99 -5.88 23.39
CA GLN A 70 2.53 -6.13 24.75
C GLN A 70 3.65 -6.47 25.75
N GLU A 71 4.82 -6.91 25.37
CA GLU A 71 5.71 -7.48 26.37
C GLU A 71 7.19 -7.20 26.29
N GLN A 72 7.81 -6.69 25.25
CA GLN A 72 9.27 -6.70 25.20
C GLN A 72 9.97 -5.67 24.34
N GLY A 73 9.48 -4.53 24.16
CA GLY A 73 10.13 -3.67 23.19
C GLY A 73 10.55 -2.32 23.71
N GLY A 74 10.48 -2.09 24.98
CA GLY A 74 10.65 -0.74 25.48
C GLY A 74 9.43 0.14 25.07
N PRO A 75 9.35 1.36 25.61
CA PRO A 75 8.16 2.20 25.47
C PRO A 75 7.88 2.69 24.05
N ASN A 76 8.85 2.61 23.15
CA ASN A 76 8.71 3.13 21.79
C ASN A 76 8.62 2.04 20.72
N ALA A 77 8.67 0.78 21.10
CA ALA A 77 8.54 -0.32 20.15
C ALA A 77 7.06 -0.59 19.88
N VAL A 78 6.70 -0.64 18.61
CA VAL A 78 5.32 -0.83 18.18
C VAL A 78 5.28 -1.72 16.95
N ILE A 79 4.11 -2.33 16.72
CA ILE A 79 3.81 -2.96 15.45
C ILE A 79 2.97 -1.97 14.65
N LEU A 80 3.41 -1.65 13.44
CA LEU A 80 2.59 -0.91 12.49
C LEU A 80 1.91 -1.90 11.56
N THR A 81 0.58 -1.78 11.47
CA THR A 81 -0.23 -2.55 10.56
C THR A 81 -0.69 -1.65 9.42
N THR A 82 -0.32 -2.00 8.20
CA THR A 82 -0.68 -1.23 7.00
C THR A 82 -1.55 -2.09 6.11
N LYS A 83 -2.72 -1.59 5.75
CA LYS A 83 -3.59 -2.25 4.78
C LYS A 83 -3.41 -1.63 3.42
N ILE A 84 -3.31 -2.47 2.41
CA ILE A 84 -3.21 -2.08 1.02
C ILE A 84 -4.44 -2.65 0.31
N VAL A 85 -5.29 -1.77 -0.18
CA VAL A 85 -6.53 -2.16 -0.87
C VAL A 85 -6.31 -2.02 -2.36
N ILE A 86 -6.44 -3.12 -3.08
CA ILE A 86 -6.31 -3.17 -4.53
C ILE A 86 -7.71 -3.41 -5.08
N GLU A 87 -8.18 -2.49 -5.90
CA GLU A 87 -9.53 -2.59 -6.49
C GLU A 87 -9.42 -2.56 -8.01
N SER A 88 -10.16 -3.45 -8.67
CA SER A 88 -10.19 -3.51 -10.12
C SER A 88 -11.63 -3.48 -10.63
N ASN A 89 -11.80 -2.87 -11.79
CA ASN A 89 -13.07 -2.80 -12.50
C ASN A 89 -13.07 -3.84 -13.61
N PRO A 90 -13.83 -4.95 -13.45
CA PRO A 90 -13.83 -6.02 -14.43
C PRO A 90 -14.50 -5.65 -15.77
N LEU A 91 -15.19 -4.52 -15.82
CA LEU A 91 -15.81 -4.02 -17.06
C LEU A 91 -14.77 -3.45 -18.01
N LEU A 92 -13.58 -3.05 -17.52
CA LEU A 92 -12.48 -2.64 -18.37
C LEU A 92 -11.64 -3.87 -18.74
N LYS A 93 -11.76 -4.28 -19.99
CA LYS A 93 -11.06 -5.46 -20.50
C LYS A 93 -9.60 -5.15 -20.81
N LYS A 94 -8.75 -6.17 -20.79
CA LYS A 94 -7.33 -6.07 -21.14
C LYS A 94 -7.08 -5.45 -22.51
N SER A 95 -8.01 -5.56 -23.44
CA SER A 95 -7.94 -4.99 -24.77
C SER A 95 -8.29 -3.50 -24.85
N ASP A 96 -8.82 -2.93 -23.76
CA ASP A 96 -9.18 -1.51 -23.74
C ASP A 96 -7.89 -0.66 -23.63
N ALA A 97 -7.77 0.36 -24.47
CA ALA A 97 -6.59 1.23 -24.48
C ALA A 97 -6.38 1.99 -23.17
N THR A 98 -7.44 2.13 -22.36
CA THR A 98 -7.40 2.78 -21.05
C THR A 98 -7.09 1.83 -19.90
N ALA A 99 -7.21 0.52 -20.12
CA ALA A 99 -6.91 -0.47 -19.10
C ALA A 99 -5.40 -0.60 -18.94
N VAL A 100 -4.91 -0.28 -17.75
CA VAL A 100 -3.49 -0.38 -17.44
C VAL A 100 -3.16 -1.81 -17.04
N LEU A 101 -2.10 -2.37 -17.64
CA LEU A 101 -1.49 -3.64 -17.25
C LEU A 101 -2.32 -4.89 -17.54
N GLY A 102 -3.62 -4.75 -17.73
CA GLY A 102 -4.50 -5.90 -17.92
C GLY A 102 -4.56 -6.85 -16.73
N TRP A 103 -4.16 -6.40 -15.55
CA TRP A 103 -4.26 -7.16 -14.31
C TRP A 103 -5.61 -6.94 -13.66
N ASP A 104 -6.11 -7.96 -12.97
CA ASP A 104 -7.15 -7.78 -11.99
C ASP A 104 -6.54 -7.56 -10.58
N ALA A 105 -7.40 -7.35 -9.60
CA ALA A 105 -6.94 -7.11 -8.24
C ALA A 105 -6.17 -8.30 -7.66
N ASP A 106 -6.55 -9.53 -7.98
CA ASP A 106 -5.84 -10.73 -7.49
C ASP A 106 -4.43 -10.82 -8.06
N ASP A 107 -4.28 -10.60 -9.37
CA ASP A 107 -2.97 -10.66 -10.01
C ASP A 107 -2.00 -9.65 -9.38
N LEU A 108 -2.45 -8.41 -9.23
CA LEU A 108 -1.61 -7.38 -8.64
C LEU A 108 -1.34 -7.63 -7.16
N ALA A 109 -2.32 -8.14 -6.41
CA ALA A 109 -2.13 -8.50 -5.01
C ALA A 109 -1.04 -9.56 -4.84
N ASP A 110 -1.04 -10.58 -5.68
CA ASP A 110 -0.01 -11.62 -5.65
C ASP A 110 1.37 -11.05 -5.93
N LEU A 111 1.50 -10.20 -6.95
CA LEU A 111 2.77 -9.56 -7.29
C LEU A 111 3.27 -8.64 -6.17
N LEU A 112 2.38 -7.85 -5.60
CA LEU A 112 2.75 -6.96 -4.49
C LEU A 112 3.11 -7.74 -3.22
N ALA A 113 2.40 -8.82 -2.92
CA ALA A 113 2.72 -9.66 -1.78
C ALA A 113 4.14 -10.24 -1.90
N ILE A 114 4.51 -10.74 -3.09
CA ILE A 114 5.86 -11.25 -3.34
C ILE A 114 6.91 -10.14 -3.19
N GLY A 115 6.65 -8.96 -3.73
CA GLY A 115 7.60 -7.85 -3.69
C GLY A 115 7.73 -7.16 -2.34
N LEU A 116 6.69 -7.23 -1.50
CA LEU A 116 6.67 -6.56 -0.19
C LEU A 116 7.11 -7.48 0.95
N ASP A 117 6.80 -8.77 0.88
CA ASP A 117 7.14 -9.70 1.95
C ASP A 117 8.66 -9.80 2.13
N GLY A 118 9.12 -9.55 3.33
CA GLY A 118 10.54 -9.56 3.65
C GLY A 118 11.31 -8.30 3.22
N HIS A 119 10.65 -7.31 2.62
CA HIS A 119 11.32 -6.08 2.21
C HIS A 119 11.84 -5.29 3.41
N ARG A 120 13.07 -4.80 3.29
CA ARG A 120 13.72 -3.97 4.28
C ARG A 120 14.42 -2.80 3.59
N GLU A 121 14.09 -1.58 4.00
CA GLU A 121 14.78 -0.39 3.52
C GLU A 121 16.18 -0.27 4.13
N PRO A 122 17.14 0.36 3.43
CA PRO A 122 18.43 0.69 4.00
C PRO A 122 18.25 1.52 5.28
N GLY A 123 19.00 1.15 6.33
CA GLY A 123 18.89 1.80 7.63
C GLY A 123 17.87 1.17 8.58
N TRP A 124 17.02 0.29 8.10
CA TRP A 124 16.11 -0.46 8.97
C TRP A 124 16.86 -1.61 9.67
N LEU A 125 16.50 -1.84 10.92
CA LEU A 125 16.97 -3.04 11.62
C LEU A 125 16.34 -4.30 10.99
N THR A 126 16.99 -5.44 11.19
CA THR A 126 16.50 -6.72 10.61
C THR A 126 15.06 -7.05 11.04
N CYS A 127 14.68 -6.68 12.27
CA CYS A 127 13.33 -6.89 12.77
C CYS A 127 12.27 -5.97 12.13
N MET A 128 12.70 -4.93 11.42
CA MET A 128 11.79 -3.95 10.80
C MET A 128 11.34 -4.33 9.39
N LYS A 129 11.72 -5.51 8.90
CA LYS A 129 11.26 -5.95 7.58
C LYS A 129 9.74 -6.10 7.53
N LEU A 130 9.18 -5.82 6.38
CA LEU A 130 7.76 -5.98 6.14
C LEU A 130 7.37 -7.47 6.12
N LYS A 131 6.21 -7.77 6.67
CA LYS A 131 5.62 -9.12 6.60
C LYS A 131 4.21 -9.01 6.05
N VAL A 132 3.90 -9.80 5.04
CA VAL A 132 2.52 -9.96 4.57
C VAL A 132 1.83 -10.96 5.50
N THR A 133 0.86 -10.51 6.27
CA THR A 133 0.19 -11.34 7.29
C THR A 133 -1.20 -11.80 6.87
N GLY A 134 -1.77 -11.21 5.83
CA GLY A 134 -3.10 -11.61 5.40
C GLY A 134 -3.43 -11.09 4.01
N THR A 135 -4.33 -11.80 3.35
CA THR A 135 -4.90 -11.42 2.07
C THR A 135 -6.39 -11.75 2.12
N GLU A 136 -7.23 -10.75 1.91
CA GLU A 136 -8.68 -10.91 1.90
C GLU A 136 -9.26 -10.38 0.60
N SER A 137 -10.11 -11.18 -0.03
CA SER A 137 -10.86 -10.76 -1.23
C SER A 137 -12.26 -10.37 -0.85
N SER A 138 -12.74 -9.28 -1.43
CA SER A 138 -14.12 -8.84 -1.27
C SER A 138 -14.68 -8.33 -2.59
N ARG A 139 -15.99 -8.39 -2.74
CA ARG A 139 -16.68 -7.72 -3.83
C ARG A 139 -17.22 -6.40 -3.30
N VAL A 140 -16.78 -5.32 -3.91
CA VAL A 140 -17.26 -3.99 -3.61
C VAL A 140 -18.17 -3.56 -4.74
N GLN A 141 -19.38 -3.14 -4.39
CA GLN A 141 -20.40 -2.61 -5.32
C GLN A 141 -20.41 -3.20 -6.74
N MET A 142 -21.48 -3.92 -7.02
CA MET A 142 -21.90 -4.39 -8.34
C MET A 142 -20.95 -5.33 -9.10
N ALA A 143 -19.73 -5.01 -9.33
CA ALA A 143 -18.81 -5.85 -10.11
C ALA A 143 -17.35 -5.64 -9.77
N ASN A 144 -17.01 -4.60 -9.00
CA ASN A 144 -15.63 -4.33 -8.65
C ASN A 144 -15.12 -5.37 -7.66
N LYS A 145 -13.91 -5.84 -7.92
CA LYS A 145 -13.22 -6.78 -7.06
C LYS A 145 -12.18 -6.03 -6.25
N ALA A 146 -12.13 -6.26 -4.97
CA ALA A 146 -11.14 -5.69 -4.09
C ALA A 146 -10.39 -6.79 -3.36
N VAL A 147 -9.08 -6.62 -3.23
CA VAL A 147 -8.22 -7.48 -2.43
C VAL A 147 -7.48 -6.60 -1.44
N THR A 148 -7.51 -6.97 -0.18
CA THR A 148 -6.80 -6.26 0.88
C THR A 148 -5.61 -7.09 1.32
N LEU A 149 -4.41 -6.52 1.18
CA LEU A 149 -3.19 -7.06 1.78
C LEU A 149 -2.99 -6.40 3.13
N THR A 150 -2.63 -7.19 4.13
CA THR A 150 -2.24 -6.68 5.44
C THR A 150 -0.75 -6.87 5.61
N LEU A 151 -0.05 -5.77 5.91
CA LEU A 151 1.38 -5.76 6.20
C LEU A 151 1.58 -5.45 7.67
N GLU A 152 2.52 -6.15 8.29
CA GLU A 152 2.98 -5.83 9.63
C GLU A 152 4.47 -5.49 9.62
N GLN A 153 4.85 -4.54 10.46
CA GLN A 153 6.21 -4.12 10.63
C GLN A 153 6.44 -3.77 12.10
N THR A 154 7.42 -4.41 12.72
CA THR A 154 7.88 -4.00 14.05
C THR A 154 8.84 -2.84 13.88
N THR A 155 8.59 -1.73 14.54
CA THR A 155 9.43 -0.55 14.44
C THR A 155 9.59 0.13 15.79
N ILE A 156 10.57 1.00 15.87
CA ILE A 156 10.78 1.87 17.03
C ILE A 156 10.46 3.29 16.59
N LEU A 157 9.44 3.88 17.21
CA LEU A 157 9.08 5.26 16.94
C LEU A 157 10.00 6.17 17.73
N LYS A 158 10.74 7.02 17.01
CA LYS A 158 11.64 7.98 17.63
C LYS A 158 11.04 9.37 17.58
N HIS A 159 11.18 10.10 18.68
CA HIS A 159 10.85 11.50 18.73
C HIS A 159 11.89 12.34 17.98
N GLY A 160 11.42 13.28 17.15
CA GLY A 160 12.18 14.43 16.75
C GLY A 160 13.41 14.20 15.86
N ASN A 161 13.48 13.07 15.23
CA ASN A 161 14.59 12.82 14.28
C ASN A 161 14.07 12.61 12.88
#